data_2364f7c9258ec5ffd8bc6b935f758ba8
#
_entry.id   2364f7c9258ec5ffd8bc6b935f758ba8
#
_cell.length_a   1.000
_cell.length_b   1.000
_cell.length_c   1.000
_cell.angle_alpha   90.00
_cell.angle_beta   90.00
_cell.angle_gamma   90.00
#
_symmetry.space_group_name_H-M   'P 1'
#
loop_
_entity.id
_entity.type
_entity.pdbx_description
1 polymer ?
#
loop_
_entity_poly.entity_id
_entity_poly.type
_entity_poly.pdbx_seq_one_letter_code
_entity_poly.pdbx_strand_id
1 'polypeptide(L)'
;MTDFALSRQISIGEQLSQSEVDEIFDANFGYQFKGITPRTRAQGKFVILMSNEGEIYDDDIGGDGSLVYEGEGVKEKGDQSDKYANSALIESESELRPIYLFTSQEGVDEYEYHGLVDVRDYEYVSDGSRMVYRFELEMLGVESWEEYQESAEDVKVSIDDSQSLFQDKTEYTENRRRVRASVFRREVKRQYENTCVVCGRSRYTPEGKPEVEAAHIIPKSESGADKIRNGIALCKLHHWAFDSGWISLSDDYTVLLNDWTEQNPPDAVASFEGTEIKLPLDADKVPHPKALQAHRERHGFDS
;
A
#
# COMPACT_ATOMS: atom_id res chain seq x y z
N MET A 1 4.27 -19.49 0.98
CA MET A 1 4.99 -18.27 1.41
C MET A 1 6.46 -18.60 1.34
N THR A 2 7.25 -17.81 0.63
CA THR A 2 8.69 -18.00 0.54
C THR A 2 9.32 -17.37 1.77
N ASP A 3 9.96 -18.17 2.60
CA ASP A 3 10.79 -17.70 3.72
C ASP A 3 12.03 -16.99 3.15
N PHE A 4 11.92 -15.67 3.00
CA PHE A 4 13.07 -14.87 2.65
C PHE A 4 13.85 -14.57 3.94
N ALA A 5 14.87 -15.37 4.21
CA ALA A 5 15.79 -15.14 5.32
C ALA A 5 17.10 -14.56 4.81
N LEU A 6 17.53 -13.47 5.42
CA LEU A 6 18.87 -12.92 5.25
C LEU A 6 19.90 -13.87 5.90
N SER A 7 21.17 -13.83 5.46
CA SER A 7 22.25 -14.63 6.08
C SER A 7 22.50 -14.26 7.55
N ARG A 8 22.22 -13.00 7.93
CA ARG A 8 22.13 -12.51 9.31
C ARG A 8 21.08 -11.40 9.44
N GLN A 9 20.64 -11.13 10.65
CA GLN A 9 19.81 -9.95 10.95
C GLN A 9 20.64 -8.68 10.87
N ILE A 10 20.00 -7.61 10.45
CA ILE A 10 20.52 -6.22 10.39
C ILE A 10 19.54 -5.30 11.11
N SER A 11 20.06 -4.31 11.83
CA SER A 11 19.24 -3.36 12.58
C SER A 11 19.20 -2.00 11.93
N ILE A 12 18.07 -1.30 12.08
CA ILE A 12 17.92 0.08 11.60
C ILE A 12 19.01 0.96 12.23
N GLY A 13 19.70 1.77 11.39
CA GLY A 13 20.85 2.58 11.77
C GLY A 13 22.19 1.87 11.70
N GLU A 14 22.21 0.58 11.36
CA GLU A 14 23.47 -0.17 11.17
C GLU A 14 24.18 0.31 9.91
N GLN A 15 25.49 0.59 10.06
CA GLN A 15 26.38 0.96 8.97
C GLN A 15 27.04 -0.28 8.39
N LEU A 16 26.97 -0.45 7.08
CA LEU A 16 27.44 -1.63 6.35
C LEU A 16 28.26 -1.20 5.13
N SER A 17 29.34 -1.90 4.87
CA SER A 17 30.05 -1.79 3.58
C SER A 17 29.25 -2.44 2.45
N GLN A 18 29.53 -2.07 1.20
CA GLN A 18 28.94 -2.73 0.03
C GLN A 18 29.15 -4.26 0.04
N SER A 19 30.32 -4.72 0.46
CA SER A 19 30.63 -6.15 0.53
C SER A 19 29.82 -6.89 1.58
N GLU A 20 29.54 -6.26 2.73
CA GLU A 20 28.68 -6.85 3.76
C GLU A 20 27.22 -6.94 3.29
N VAL A 21 26.70 -5.87 2.63
CA VAL A 21 25.36 -5.93 2.04
C VAL A 21 25.29 -7.01 0.97
N ASP A 22 26.32 -7.15 0.12
CA ASP A 22 26.36 -8.20 -0.91
C ASP A 22 26.33 -9.61 -0.30
N GLU A 23 27.09 -9.83 0.76
CA GLU A 23 27.12 -11.13 1.49
C GLU A 23 25.79 -11.41 2.19
N ILE A 24 25.22 -10.41 2.88
CA ILE A 24 23.96 -10.58 3.65
C ILE A 24 22.81 -10.96 2.73
N PHE A 25 22.72 -10.32 1.57
CA PHE A 25 21.62 -10.48 0.62
C PHE A 25 21.91 -11.49 -0.50
N ASP A 26 23.14 -12.02 -0.59
CA ASP A 26 23.62 -12.78 -1.76
C ASP A 26 23.27 -12.04 -3.07
N ALA A 27 23.49 -10.72 -3.08
CA ALA A 27 22.94 -9.86 -4.11
C ALA A 27 23.74 -9.90 -5.42
N ASN A 28 25.02 -10.33 -5.37
CA ASN A 28 25.94 -10.32 -6.49
C ASN A 28 25.96 -8.96 -7.17
N PHE A 29 26.24 -7.91 -6.40
CA PHE A 29 26.44 -6.58 -6.93
C PHE A 29 27.67 -6.58 -7.85
N GLY A 30 27.54 -6.00 -9.05
CA GLY A 30 28.68 -5.72 -9.86
C GLY A 30 29.51 -4.55 -9.29
N TYR A 31 30.22 -3.82 -10.14
CA TYR A 31 31.05 -2.69 -9.72
C TYR A 31 30.28 -1.48 -9.16
N GLN A 32 28.97 -1.45 -9.27
CA GLN A 32 28.15 -0.31 -8.83
C GLN A 32 26.95 -0.78 -8.03
N PHE A 33 26.95 -0.38 -6.76
CA PHE A 33 25.82 -0.46 -5.87
C PHE A 33 25.03 0.85 -6.00
N LYS A 34 23.92 0.84 -6.73
CA LYS A 34 23.18 2.06 -7.08
C LYS A 34 21.68 1.79 -7.13
N GLY A 35 20.92 2.81 -6.75
CA GLY A 35 19.53 2.96 -7.11
C GLY A 35 18.65 1.77 -6.76
N ILE A 36 17.81 1.35 -7.68
CA ILE A 36 16.86 0.25 -7.53
C ILE A 36 17.49 -1.06 -7.98
N THR A 37 17.68 -1.99 -7.05
CA THR A 37 18.33 -3.28 -7.32
C THR A 37 17.37 -4.44 -7.04
N PRO A 38 16.53 -4.86 -8.02
CA PRO A 38 15.71 -6.05 -7.88
C PRO A 38 16.54 -7.31 -7.97
N ARG A 39 16.22 -8.30 -7.14
CA ARG A 39 16.87 -9.61 -7.12
C ARG A 39 15.84 -10.73 -6.97
N THR A 40 16.22 -11.89 -7.51
CA THR A 40 15.50 -13.14 -7.31
C THR A 40 16.48 -14.19 -6.80
N ARG A 41 16.16 -14.81 -5.69
CA ARG A 41 16.93 -15.90 -5.06
C ARG A 41 16.02 -17.09 -4.81
N ALA A 42 16.58 -18.20 -4.34
CA ALA A 42 15.79 -19.38 -4.00
C ALA A 42 14.69 -19.07 -2.97
N GLN A 43 14.93 -18.10 -2.08
CA GLN A 43 14.00 -17.66 -1.04
C GLN A 43 12.90 -16.70 -1.56
N GLY A 44 13.03 -16.15 -2.76
CA GLY A 44 12.04 -15.24 -3.33
C GLY A 44 12.62 -14.00 -4.02
N LYS A 45 11.72 -13.06 -4.34
CA LYS A 45 12.06 -11.78 -4.94
C LYS A 45 12.17 -10.72 -3.85
N PHE A 46 13.12 -9.81 -3.99
CA PHE A 46 13.30 -8.62 -3.14
C PHE A 46 13.88 -7.46 -3.93
N VAL A 47 13.83 -6.28 -3.34
CA VAL A 47 14.45 -5.07 -3.89
C VAL A 47 15.35 -4.45 -2.83
N ILE A 48 16.55 -4.03 -3.24
CA ILE A 48 17.41 -3.16 -2.44
C ILE A 48 17.36 -1.77 -3.09
N LEU A 49 16.98 -0.78 -2.30
CA LEU A 49 17.02 0.63 -2.68
C LEU A 49 18.24 1.27 -2.05
N MET A 50 19.04 1.91 -2.90
CA MET A 50 20.18 2.70 -2.50
C MET A 50 19.93 4.15 -2.87
N SER A 51 20.01 5.04 -1.91
CA SER A 51 20.01 6.47 -2.16
C SER A 51 21.30 7.11 -1.64
N ASN A 52 21.89 7.99 -2.44
CA ASN A 52 22.98 8.82 -2.00
C ASN A 52 22.42 10.11 -1.38
N GLU A 53 23.04 10.64 -0.33
CA GLU A 53 22.68 11.96 0.21
C GLU A 53 22.66 13.00 -0.91
N GLY A 54 21.54 13.71 -1.03
CA GLY A 54 21.26 14.63 -2.14
C GLY A 54 20.23 14.09 -3.15
N GLU A 55 19.90 12.81 -3.13
CA GLU A 55 18.80 12.19 -3.88
C GLU A 55 17.57 11.88 -3.01
N ILE A 56 17.78 11.67 -1.70
CA ILE A 56 16.71 11.82 -0.69
C ILE A 56 16.86 13.25 -0.16
N TYR A 57 15.93 14.13 -0.46
CA TYR A 57 15.88 15.45 0.13
C TYR A 57 15.63 15.28 1.64
N ASP A 58 16.57 15.72 2.49
CA ASP A 58 16.41 15.73 3.97
C ASP A 58 15.13 16.46 4.41
N ASP A 59 14.61 17.36 3.57
CA ASP A 59 13.36 18.10 3.81
C ASP A 59 12.09 17.31 3.44
N ASP A 60 12.21 16.16 2.76
CA ASP A 60 11.09 15.36 2.24
C ASP A 60 10.80 14.09 3.05
N ILE A 61 11.51 13.83 4.14
CA ILE A 61 11.04 12.88 5.14
C ILE A 61 9.91 13.58 5.88
N GLY A 62 8.69 13.40 5.40
CA GLY A 62 7.49 13.90 6.07
C GLY A 62 7.47 13.42 7.51
N GLY A 63 6.94 14.24 8.44
CA GLY A 63 6.81 13.83 9.85
C GLY A 63 5.96 12.56 10.04
N ASP A 64 5.40 12.01 8.96
CA ASP A 64 4.66 10.74 8.86
C ASP A 64 5.53 9.55 8.40
N GLY A 65 6.84 9.78 8.11
CA GLY A 65 7.78 8.75 7.65
C GLY A 65 7.67 8.43 6.16
N SER A 66 7.08 9.30 5.34
CA SER A 66 7.11 9.21 3.88
C SER A 66 8.37 9.84 3.30
N LEU A 67 8.84 9.31 2.18
CA LEU A 67 9.94 9.90 1.40
C LEU A 67 9.65 9.77 -0.10
N VAL A 68 10.14 10.72 -0.90
CA VAL A 68 10.05 10.69 -2.36
C VAL A 68 11.34 10.14 -2.93
N TYR A 69 11.23 9.11 -3.78
CA TYR A 69 12.35 8.45 -4.43
C TYR A 69 12.21 8.57 -5.96
N GLU A 70 13.23 9.14 -6.65
CA GLU A 70 13.20 9.21 -8.11
C GLU A 70 13.60 7.87 -8.72
N GLY A 71 12.85 7.44 -9.73
CA GLY A 71 13.12 6.22 -10.47
C GLY A 71 14.43 6.27 -11.26
N GLU A 72 14.87 5.09 -11.68
CA GLU A 72 16.12 4.97 -12.44
C GLU A 72 15.96 5.31 -13.92
N GLY A 73 17.01 5.94 -14.47
CA GLY A 73 17.13 6.19 -15.90
C GLY A 73 18.30 7.12 -16.20
N VAL A 74 19.08 6.77 -17.21
CA VAL A 74 20.22 7.57 -17.65
C VAL A 74 19.71 8.83 -18.34
N LYS A 75 20.07 10.01 -17.84
CA LYS A 75 19.55 11.31 -18.27
C LYS A 75 19.73 11.56 -19.77
N GLU A 76 20.85 11.11 -20.33
CA GLU A 76 21.19 11.24 -21.74
C GLU A 76 20.37 10.31 -22.66
N LYS A 77 19.65 9.34 -22.09
CA LYS A 77 18.78 8.41 -22.82
C LYS A 77 17.32 8.85 -22.91
N GLY A 78 16.98 10.03 -22.33
CA GLY A 78 15.63 10.59 -22.36
C GLY A 78 14.74 10.10 -21.22
N ASP A 79 13.45 9.91 -21.52
CA ASP A 79 12.44 9.54 -20.55
C ASP A 79 12.73 8.23 -19.82
N GLN A 80 12.40 8.16 -18.53
CA GLN A 80 12.49 6.91 -17.77
C GLN A 80 11.45 5.91 -18.29
N SER A 81 11.77 4.63 -18.14
CA SER A 81 10.92 3.52 -18.61
C SER A 81 10.33 2.77 -17.42
N ASP A 82 9.14 2.22 -17.62
CA ASP A 82 8.44 1.29 -16.73
C ASP A 82 9.07 -0.13 -16.66
N LYS A 83 10.26 -0.30 -17.23
CA LYS A 83 10.97 -1.59 -17.33
C LYS A 83 12.10 -1.68 -16.31
N TYR A 84 12.63 -2.89 -16.17
CA TYR A 84 13.78 -3.21 -15.34
C TYR A 84 13.57 -2.80 -13.86
N ALA A 85 14.41 -1.89 -13.38
CA ALA A 85 14.45 -1.46 -11.99
C ALA A 85 13.13 -0.78 -11.57
N ASN A 86 12.62 0.15 -12.37
CA ASN A 86 11.35 0.85 -12.07
C ASN A 86 10.17 -0.12 -12.02
N SER A 87 10.12 -1.14 -12.89
CA SER A 87 9.03 -2.13 -12.84
C SER A 87 8.96 -2.85 -11.51
N ALA A 88 10.08 -3.06 -10.84
CA ALA A 88 10.11 -3.73 -9.55
C ALA A 88 9.40 -2.93 -8.44
N LEU A 89 9.45 -1.60 -8.48
CA LEU A 89 8.69 -0.74 -7.58
C LEU A 89 7.22 -0.61 -8.00
N ILE A 90 6.95 -0.44 -9.29
CA ILE A 90 5.59 -0.38 -9.84
C ILE A 90 4.81 -1.67 -9.51
N GLU A 91 5.43 -2.82 -9.73
CA GLU A 91 4.83 -4.14 -9.46
C GLU A 91 4.67 -4.44 -7.96
N SER A 92 5.41 -3.76 -7.08
CA SER A 92 5.30 -3.97 -5.62
C SER A 92 3.90 -3.66 -5.08
N GLU A 93 3.11 -2.88 -5.80
CA GLU A 93 1.69 -2.65 -5.48
C GLU A 93 0.86 -3.94 -5.61
N SER A 94 1.20 -4.82 -6.54
CA SER A 94 0.49 -6.08 -6.81
C SER A 94 1.23 -7.33 -6.34
N GLU A 95 2.56 -7.33 -6.41
CA GLU A 95 3.44 -8.41 -5.94
C GLU A 95 4.09 -8.03 -4.62
N LEU A 96 3.67 -8.66 -3.54
CA LEU A 96 4.28 -8.46 -2.24
C LEU A 96 5.72 -8.98 -2.22
N ARG A 97 6.67 -8.07 -2.05
CA ARG A 97 8.11 -8.35 -1.92
C ARG A 97 8.76 -7.39 -0.93
N PRO A 98 9.77 -7.82 -0.16
CA PRO A 98 10.49 -6.89 0.71
C PRO A 98 11.30 -5.89 -0.10
N ILE A 99 11.24 -4.62 0.31
CA ILE A 99 12.04 -3.52 -0.24
C ILE A 99 12.87 -2.97 0.92
N TYR A 100 14.19 -3.15 0.85
CA TYR A 100 15.16 -2.73 1.86
C TYR A 100 15.76 -1.41 1.47
N LEU A 101 15.71 -0.40 2.36
CA LEU A 101 16.24 0.94 2.09
C LEU A 101 17.60 1.14 2.75
N PHE A 102 18.53 1.62 1.95
CA PHE A 102 19.86 2.06 2.40
C PHE A 102 20.15 3.47 1.90
N THR A 103 20.88 4.24 2.70
CA THR A 103 21.44 5.52 2.28
C THR A 103 22.96 5.53 2.44
N SER A 104 23.66 6.34 1.65
CA SER A 104 25.08 6.60 1.82
C SER A 104 25.35 8.10 1.77
N GLN A 105 26.40 8.56 2.45
CA GLN A 105 26.89 9.91 2.35
C GLN A 105 27.88 10.04 1.18
N GLU A 106 27.91 11.19 0.52
CA GLU A 106 28.85 11.43 -0.57
C GLU A 106 30.31 11.27 -0.09
N GLY A 107 31.05 10.35 -0.73
CA GLY A 107 32.45 10.06 -0.42
C GLY A 107 32.68 9.06 0.74
N VAL A 108 31.61 8.42 1.24
CA VAL A 108 31.69 7.37 2.25
C VAL A 108 31.27 6.04 1.62
N ASP A 109 32.10 5.00 1.76
CA ASP A 109 31.80 3.65 1.25
C ASP A 109 31.02 2.80 2.29
N GLU A 110 30.20 3.47 3.12
CA GLU A 110 29.35 2.85 4.12
C GLU A 110 27.89 3.23 3.86
N TYR A 111 26.99 2.30 4.13
CA TYR A 111 25.56 2.38 3.85
C TYR A 111 24.79 2.19 5.14
N GLU A 112 23.94 3.15 5.48
CA GLU A 112 23.04 3.07 6.63
C GLU A 112 21.76 2.36 6.24
N TYR A 113 21.37 1.35 7.02
CA TYR A 113 20.13 0.62 6.84
C TYR A 113 18.96 1.32 7.52
N HIS A 114 17.88 1.58 6.77
CA HIS A 114 16.67 2.25 7.28
C HIS A 114 15.46 1.33 7.48
N GLY A 115 15.63 0.02 7.31
CA GLY A 115 14.52 -0.94 7.43
C GLY A 115 13.80 -1.17 6.10
N LEU A 116 12.63 -1.78 6.22
CA LEU A 116 11.74 -2.04 5.09
C LEU A 116 10.91 -0.80 4.76
N VAL A 117 10.68 -0.59 3.45
CA VAL A 117 9.78 0.44 2.94
C VAL A 117 8.70 -0.18 2.06
N ASP A 118 7.58 0.51 1.91
CA ASP A 118 6.50 0.19 0.98
C ASP A 118 6.31 1.30 -0.04
N VAL A 119 5.94 0.98 -1.27
CA VAL A 119 5.51 1.96 -2.26
C VAL A 119 4.06 2.33 -1.97
N ARG A 120 3.85 3.55 -1.48
CA ARG A 120 2.52 4.08 -1.16
C ARG A 120 1.81 4.58 -2.40
N ASP A 121 2.57 5.26 -3.24
CA ASP A 121 2.09 5.85 -4.49
C ASP A 121 3.24 6.05 -5.48
N TYR A 122 2.92 6.31 -6.75
CA TYR A 122 3.89 6.77 -7.74
C TYR A 122 3.21 7.60 -8.82
N GLU A 123 4.01 8.44 -9.45
CA GLU A 123 3.59 9.28 -10.57
C GLU A 123 4.66 9.29 -11.67
N TYR A 124 4.24 9.50 -12.92
CA TYR A 124 5.14 9.68 -14.06
C TYR A 124 5.01 11.10 -14.56
N VAL A 125 5.97 11.95 -14.21
CA VAL A 125 5.89 13.40 -14.37
C VAL A 125 7.13 13.98 -15.04
N SER A 126 7.03 15.19 -15.55
CA SER A 126 8.20 15.90 -16.11
C SER A 126 9.04 16.53 -15.01
N ASP A 127 10.35 16.28 -15.05
CA ASP A 127 11.34 17.01 -14.24
C ASP A 127 11.78 18.36 -14.87
N GLY A 128 11.17 18.73 -15.99
CA GLY A 128 11.52 19.90 -16.81
C GLY A 128 12.46 19.58 -17.98
N SER A 129 13.04 18.38 -18.02
CA SER A 129 13.93 17.92 -19.12
C SER A 129 13.47 16.61 -19.74
N ARG A 130 12.85 15.75 -18.97
CA ARG A 130 12.35 14.42 -19.35
C ARG A 130 11.20 13.98 -18.45
N MET A 131 10.56 12.87 -18.79
CA MET A 131 9.60 12.19 -17.93
C MET A 131 10.34 11.26 -16.97
N VAL A 132 9.98 11.33 -15.69
CA VAL A 132 10.57 10.54 -14.60
C VAL A 132 9.49 9.89 -13.74
N TYR A 133 9.79 8.74 -13.17
CA TYR A 133 8.99 8.14 -12.09
C TYR A 133 9.39 8.78 -10.76
N ARG A 134 8.38 9.16 -9.96
CA ARG A 134 8.54 9.53 -8.56
C ARG A 134 7.73 8.59 -7.72
N PHE A 135 8.39 7.87 -6.83
CA PHE A 135 7.79 6.92 -5.91
C PHE A 135 7.65 7.56 -4.52
N GLU A 136 6.45 7.60 -3.99
CA GLU A 136 6.21 7.92 -2.60
C GLU A 136 6.40 6.64 -1.77
N LEU A 137 7.46 6.60 -0.98
CA LEU A 137 7.81 5.46 -0.14
C LEU A 137 7.40 5.75 1.31
N GLU A 138 6.86 4.75 1.99
CA GLU A 138 6.53 4.77 3.41
C GLU A 138 7.52 3.92 4.18
N MET A 139 8.24 4.51 5.14
CA MET A 139 9.14 3.79 6.03
C MET A 139 8.31 2.99 7.04
N LEU A 140 8.42 1.67 6.99
CA LEU A 140 7.60 0.78 7.82
C LEU A 140 8.13 0.68 9.26
N GLY A 141 9.41 0.99 9.47
CA GLY A 141 10.07 0.92 10.78
C GLY A 141 10.27 -0.51 11.29
N VAL A 142 10.23 -1.49 10.39
CA VAL A 142 10.52 -2.90 10.69
C VAL A 142 11.85 -3.30 10.05
N GLU A 143 12.59 -4.16 10.74
CA GLU A 143 13.96 -4.50 10.36
C GLU A 143 14.03 -5.71 9.43
N SER A 144 13.02 -6.59 9.45
CA SER A 144 13.05 -7.82 8.70
C SER A 144 11.73 -8.15 8.00
N TRP A 145 11.83 -8.99 6.96
CA TRP A 145 10.65 -9.53 6.28
C TRP A 145 9.80 -10.42 7.18
N GLU A 146 10.41 -11.10 8.13
CA GLU A 146 9.73 -11.92 9.13
C GLU A 146 8.83 -11.08 10.04
N GLU A 147 9.36 -9.98 10.58
CA GLU A 147 8.59 -9.00 11.37
C GLU A 147 7.43 -8.40 10.57
N TYR A 148 7.67 -8.10 9.28
CA TYR A 148 6.61 -7.66 8.37
C TYR A 148 5.52 -8.72 8.23
N GLN A 149 5.89 -10.00 7.98
CA GLN A 149 4.96 -11.10 7.78
C GLN A 149 4.10 -11.37 9.03
N GLU A 150 4.68 -11.33 10.22
CA GLU A 150 3.93 -11.45 11.48
C GLU A 150 2.83 -10.38 11.59
N SER A 151 3.17 -9.12 11.27
CA SER A 151 2.21 -8.01 11.29
C SER A 151 1.15 -8.13 10.19
N ALA A 152 1.51 -8.71 9.04
CA ALA A 152 0.63 -8.88 7.89
C ALA A 152 -0.41 -9.99 8.09
N GLU A 153 -0.07 -11.07 8.79
CA GLU A 153 -1.00 -12.19 9.05
C GLU A 153 -2.25 -11.70 9.81
N ASP A 154 -2.09 -10.79 10.75
CA ASP A 154 -3.19 -10.19 11.50
C ASP A 154 -4.25 -9.52 10.60
N VAL A 155 -3.82 -8.91 9.49
CA VAL A 155 -4.74 -8.27 8.53
C VAL A 155 -5.53 -9.30 7.74
N LYS A 156 -4.89 -10.41 7.40
CA LYS A 156 -5.40 -11.45 6.51
C LYS A 156 -6.32 -12.46 7.20
N VAL A 157 -6.14 -12.63 8.52
CA VAL A 157 -6.95 -13.59 9.28
C VAL A 157 -8.41 -13.19 9.25
N SER A 158 -9.23 -14.12 8.77
CA SER A 158 -10.69 -14.02 8.77
C SER A 158 -11.21 -14.46 10.14
N ILE A 159 -11.36 -13.52 11.06
CA ILE A 159 -12.00 -13.81 12.36
C ILE A 159 -13.45 -13.42 12.25
N ASP A 160 -14.34 -14.33 12.63
CA ASP A 160 -15.79 -14.08 12.67
C ASP A 160 -16.22 -13.32 13.93
N ASP A 161 -15.24 -12.76 14.65
CA ASP A 161 -15.45 -11.97 15.84
C ASP A 161 -15.59 -10.49 15.50
N SER A 162 -16.73 -9.92 15.82
CA SER A 162 -17.03 -8.50 15.61
C SER A 162 -16.13 -7.56 16.42
N GLN A 163 -15.54 -8.02 17.52
CA GLN A 163 -14.59 -7.21 18.30
C GLN A 163 -13.31 -6.95 17.51
N SER A 164 -12.93 -7.86 16.62
CA SER A 164 -11.76 -7.70 15.75
C SER A 164 -11.90 -6.59 14.69
N LEU A 165 -13.09 -6.07 14.48
CA LEU A 165 -13.35 -4.94 13.57
C LEU A 165 -12.89 -3.59 14.16
N PHE A 166 -12.73 -3.53 15.47
CA PHE A 166 -12.26 -2.36 16.19
C PHE A 166 -10.84 -2.59 16.70
N GLN A 167 -10.01 -1.60 16.55
CA GLN A 167 -8.62 -1.63 16.98
C GLN A 167 -8.45 -0.77 18.22
N ASP A 168 -7.91 -1.35 19.30
CA ASP A 168 -7.45 -0.54 20.42
C ASP A 168 -6.23 0.28 19.96
N LYS A 169 -6.27 1.61 20.20
CA LYS A 169 -5.18 2.52 19.82
C LYS A 169 -3.85 2.19 20.53
N THR A 170 -3.88 1.46 21.62
CA THR A 170 -2.71 1.05 22.41
C THR A 170 -2.17 -0.33 22.04
N GLU A 171 -2.90 -1.10 21.22
CA GLU A 171 -2.60 -2.52 20.94
C GLU A 171 -1.33 -2.73 20.12
N TYR A 172 -1.02 -1.76 19.23
CA TYR A 172 0.11 -1.91 18.30
C TYR A 172 1.08 -0.74 18.36
N THR A 173 2.37 -1.06 18.15
CA THR A 173 3.39 -0.03 17.90
C THR A 173 3.10 0.71 16.59
N GLU A 174 3.67 1.90 16.42
CA GLU A 174 3.52 2.69 15.19
C GLU A 174 3.98 1.92 13.95
N ASN A 175 5.09 1.20 14.05
CA ASN A 175 5.63 0.37 12.96
C ASN A 175 4.65 -0.73 12.52
N ARG A 176 4.07 -1.46 13.48
CA ARG A 176 3.05 -2.47 13.17
C ARG A 176 1.81 -1.85 12.53
N ARG A 177 1.42 -0.64 12.91
CA ARG A 177 0.29 0.06 12.27
C ARG A 177 0.58 0.39 10.82
N ARG A 178 1.79 0.85 10.49
CA ARG A 178 2.20 1.13 9.10
C ARG A 178 2.18 -0.13 8.24
N VAL A 179 2.77 -1.23 8.71
CA VAL A 179 2.73 -2.52 8.01
C VAL A 179 1.27 -2.95 7.77
N ARG A 180 0.42 -2.90 8.81
CA ARG A 180 -0.99 -3.32 8.69
C ARG A 180 -1.75 -2.45 7.69
N ALA A 181 -1.57 -1.14 7.71
CA ALA A 181 -2.20 -0.23 6.76
C ALA A 181 -1.76 -0.50 5.32
N SER A 182 -0.47 -0.77 5.10
CA SER A 182 0.09 -1.16 3.80
C SER A 182 -0.54 -2.46 3.29
N VAL A 183 -0.56 -3.50 4.12
CA VAL A 183 -1.15 -4.80 3.77
C VAL A 183 -2.65 -4.67 3.50
N PHE A 184 -3.38 -3.93 4.32
CA PHE A 184 -4.80 -3.68 4.13
C PHE A 184 -5.10 -3.06 2.76
N ARG A 185 -4.42 -1.96 2.41
CA ARG A 185 -4.60 -1.28 1.12
C ARG A 185 -4.40 -2.25 -0.05
N ARG A 186 -3.32 -3.03 -0.02
CA ARG A 186 -2.97 -3.97 -1.08
C ARG A 186 -3.95 -5.14 -1.16
N GLU A 187 -4.24 -5.77 -0.03
CA GLU A 187 -5.09 -6.96 0.00
C GLU A 187 -6.54 -6.64 -0.35
N VAL A 188 -7.09 -5.51 0.09
CA VAL A 188 -8.43 -5.08 -0.33
C VAL A 188 -8.48 -4.88 -1.84
N LYS A 189 -7.54 -4.11 -2.43
CA LYS A 189 -7.51 -3.92 -3.89
C LYS A 189 -7.37 -5.24 -4.64
N ARG A 190 -6.53 -6.16 -4.16
CA ARG A 190 -6.34 -7.49 -4.74
C ARG A 190 -7.61 -8.34 -4.70
N GLN A 191 -8.32 -8.36 -3.56
CA GLN A 191 -9.56 -9.14 -3.40
C GLN A 191 -10.66 -8.70 -4.38
N TYR A 192 -10.67 -7.46 -4.77
CA TYR A 192 -11.61 -6.91 -5.74
C TYR A 192 -11.01 -6.71 -7.15
N GLU A 193 -9.82 -7.25 -7.42
CA GLU A 193 -9.14 -7.17 -8.74
C GLU A 193 -9.03 -5.74 -9.26
N ASN A 194 -8.68 -4.79 -8.41
CA ASN A 194 -8.62 -3.36 -8.74
C ASN A 194 -9.92 -2.83 -9.38
N THR A 195 -11.07 -3.34 -8.95
CA THR A 195 -12.39 -3.00 -9.47
C THR A 195 -13.22 -2.30 -8.40
N CYS A 196 -13.88 -1.20 -8.72
CA CYS A 196 -14.84 -0.56 -7.83
C CYS A 196 -16.04 -1.49 -7.59
N VAL A 197 -16.34 -1.81 -6.31
CA VAL A 197 -17.44 -2.73 -5.96
C VAL A 197 -18.81 -2.22 -6.40
N VAL A 198 -19.03 -0.90 -6.43
CA VAL A 198 -20.31 -0.28 -6.77
C VAL A 198 -20.52 -0.24 -8.29
N CYS A 199 -19.60 0.36 -9.05
CA CYS A 199 -19.81 0.54 -10.49
C CYS A 199 -19.18 -0.54 -11.37
N GLY A 200 -18.47 -1.51 -10.79
CA GLY A 200 -17.83 -2.61 -11.55
C GLY A 200 -16.72 -2.17 -12.51
N ARG A 201 -16.22 -0.93 -12.39
CA ARG A 201 -15.20 -0.40 -13.31
C ARG A 201 -13.80 -0.52 -12.72
N SER A 202 -12.87 -0.98 -13.58
CA SER A 202 -11.43 -0.91 -13.36
C SER A 202 -10.86 0.15 -14.29
N ARG A 203 -10.43 1.27 -13.73
CA ARG A 203 -9.76 2.35 -14.47
C ARG A 203 -8.33 2.46 -14.03
N TYR A 204 -7.49 2.87 -14.96
CA TYR A 204 -6.06 3.02 -14.74
C TYR A 204 -5.59 4.36 -15.28
N THR A 205 -4.56 4.91 -14.68
CA THR A 205 -3.81 6.03 -15.25
C THR A 205 -3.04 5.57 -16.50
N PRO A 206 -2.53 6.48 -17.33
CA PRO A 206 -1.68 6.11 -18.47
C PRO A 206 -0.48 5.25 -18.09
N GLU A 207 0.03 5.38 -16.88
CA GLU A 207 1.16 4.62 -16.32
C GLU A 207 0.75 3.25 -15.76
N GLY A 208 -0.55 2.90 -15.82
CA GLY A 208 -1.06 1.61 -15.37
C GLY A 208 -1.43 1.53 -13.89
N LYS A 209 -1.47 2.65 -13.16
CA LYS A 209 -1.90 2.69 -11.76
C LYS A 209 -3.43 2.61 -11.65
N PRO A 210 -3.98 1.71 -10.80
CA PRO A 210 -5.42 1.62 -10.62
C PRO A 210 -6.00 2.85 -9.91
N GLU A 211 -7.19 3.32 -10.36
CA GLU A 211 -7.92 4.41 -9.73
C GLU A 211 -8.49 4.02 -8.36
N VAL A 212 -8.79 2.73 -8.17
CA VAL A 212 -9.48 2.28 -6.96
C VAL A 212 -8.61 2.41 -5.72
N GLU A 213 -9.27 2.76 -4.63
CA GLU A 213 -8.72 2.90 -3.29
C GLU A 213 -9.35 1.86 -2.36
N ALA A 214 -8.62 1.48 -1.33
CA ALA A 214 -9.14 0.64 -0.25
C ALA A 214 -9.84 1.53 0.78
N ALA A 215 -11.15 1.46 0.83
CA ALA A 215 -11.99 2.18 1.77
C ALA A 215 -12.23 1.33 3.03
N HIS A 216 -12.06 1.94 4.22
CA HIS A 216 -12.51 1.32 5.47
C HIS A 216 -14.02 1.51 5.62
N ILE A 217 -14.74 0.45 5.95
CA ILE A 217 -16.18 0.51 6.23
C ILE A 217 -16.42 1.21 7.58
N ILE A 218 -15.73 0.76 8.64
CA ILE A 218 -15.60 1.51 9.90
C ILE A 218 -14.31 2.32 9.78
N PRO A 219 -14.37 3.66 9.77
CA PRO A 219 -13.18 4.47 9.50
C PRO A 219 -12.17 4.44 10.64
N LYS A 220 -10.92 4.71 10.33
CA LYS A 220 -9.82 4.79 11.30
C LYS A 220 -10.07 5.80 12.42
N SER A 221 -10.76 6.90 12.13
CA SER A 221 -11.16 7.90 13.13
C SER A 221 -12.06 7.32 14.23
N GLU A 222 -12.78 6.25 13.94
CA GLU A 222 -13.65 5.50 14.87
C GLU A 222 -13.04 4.16 15.28
N SER A 223 -11.72 4.07 15.27
CA SER A 223 -10.99 2.86 15.65
C SER A 223 -11.24 1.65 14.74
N GLY A 224 -11.63 1.86 13.47
CA GLY A 224 -11.74 0.78 12.50
C GLY A 224 -10.41 0.06 12.29
N ALA A 225 -10.43 -1.27 12.40
CA ALA A 225 -9.23 -2.09 12.26
C ALA A 225 -8.83 -2.29 10.79
N ASP A 226 -7.51 -2.47 10.55
CA ASP A 226 -6.98 -2.94 9.27
C ASP A 226 -7.24 -4.45 9.14
N LYS A 227 -8.48 -4.81 8.89
CA LYS A 227 -8.95 -6.17 8.60
C LYS A 227 -9.62 -6.16 7.23
N ILE A 228 -9.35 -7.16 6.40
CA ILE A 228 -9.89 -7.21 5.04
C ILE A 228 -11.41 -7.11 5.03
N ARG A 229 -12.09 -7.74 5.98
CA ARG A 229 -13.56 -7.69 6.12
C ARG A 229 -14.10 -6.32 6.59
N ASN A 230 -13.23 -5.39 6.98
CA ASN A 230 -13.53 -3.97 7.20
C ASN A 230 -13.18 -3.11 6.00
N GLY A 231 -12.97 -3.69 4.83
CA GLY A 231 -12.52 -3.00 3.63
C GLY A 231 -13.30 -3.33 2.38
N ILE A 232 -13.48 -2.34 1.51
CA ILE A 232 -14.03 -2.46 0.16
C ILE A 232 -13.20 -1.63 -0.83
N ALA A 233 -13.18 -2.03 -2.10
CA ALA A 233 -12.48 -1.29 -3.14
C ALA A 233 -13.43 -0.33 -3.86
N LEU A 234 -13.14 0.95 -3.84
CA LEU A 234 -13.98 2.00 -4.43
C LEU A 234 -13.17 2.90 -5.36
N CYS A 235 -13.76 3.33 -6.48
CA CYS A 235 -13.22 4.44 -7.26
C CYS A 235 -13.42 5.75 -6.50
N LYS A 236 -12.67 6.79 -6.83
CA LYS A 236 -12.70 8.08 -6.11
C LYS A 236 -14.10 8.67 -5.91
N LEU A 237 -14.99 8.56 -6.91
CA LEU A 237 -16.37 9.03 -6.79
C LEU A 237 -17.15 8.23 -5.73
N HIS A 238 -17.10 6.90 -5.80
CA HIS A 238 -17.86 6.07 -4.87
C HIS A 238 -17.22 6.00 -3.48
N HIS A 239 -15.90 6.20 -3.36
CA HIS A 239 -15.24 6.37 -2.07
C HIS A 239 -15.74 7.64 -1.37
N TRP A 240 -15.72 8.77 -2.08
CA TRP A 240 -16.30 10.01 -1.56
C TRP A 240 -17.80 9.86 -1.21
N ALA A 241 -18.59 9.20 -2.06
CA ALA A 241 -20.02 9.00 -1.81
C ALA A 241 -20.29 8.12 -0.58
N PHE A 242 -19.47 7.09 -0.37
CA PHE A 242 -19.53 6.22 0.79
C PHE A 242 -19.14 6.94 2.07
N ASP A 243 -17.97 7.60 2.10
CA ASP A 243 -17.47 8.33 3.27
C ASP A 243 -18.38 9.49 3.70
N SER A 244 -19.03 10.14 2.73
CA SER A 244 -19.98 11.24 3.00
C SER A 244 -21.40 10.78 3.28
N GLY A 245 -21.69 9.46 3.24
CA GLY A 245 -22.98 8.89 3.55
C GLY A 245 -24.05 9.08 2.48
N TRP A 246 -23.67 9.34 1.22
CA TRP A 246 -24.61 9.29 0.11
C TRP A 246 -25.08 7.87 -0.19
N ILE A 247 -24.20 6.90 0.00
CA ILE A 247 -24.48 5.47 -0.18
C ILE A 247 -24.01 4.68 1.03
N SER A 248 -24.67 3.56 1.26
CA SER A 248 -24.24 2.49 2.15
C SER A 248 -24.51 1.13 1.52
N LEU A 249 -24.29 0.06 2.26
CA LEU A 249 -24.57 -1.30 1.80
C LEU A 249 -25.50 -2.01 2.77
N SER A 250 -26.45 -2.78 2.22
CA SER A 250 -27.29 -3.69 3.01
C SER A 250 -26.51 -4.93 3.46
N ASP A 251 -27.11 -5.74 4.31
CA ASP A 251 -26.54 -7.04 4.72
C ASP A 251 -26.47 -8.04 3.54
N ASP A 252 -27.29 -7.85 2.51
CA ASP A 252 -27.30 -8.62 1.27
C ASP A 252 -26.36 -8.01 0.20
N TYR A 253 -25.47 -7.10 0.61
CA TYR A 253 -24.48 -6.44 -0.25
C TYR A 253 -25.10 -5.63 -1.40
N THR A 254 -26.26 -5.02 -1.17
CA THR A 254 -26.95 -4.15 -2.12
C THR A 254 -26.66 -2.69 -1.78
N VAL A 255 -26.48 -1.85 -2.79
CA VAL A 255 -26.28 -0.40 -2.61
C VAL A 255 -27.56 0.26 -2.09
N LEU A 256 -27.44 0.94 -0.97
CA LEU A 256 -28.48 1.79 -0.38
C LEU A 256 -28.18 3.24 -0.67
N LEU A 257 -29.20 4.01 -1.00
CA LEU A 257 -29.12 5.45 -1.19
C LEU A 257 -29.69 6.17 0.03
N ASN A 258 -29.06 7.27 0.43
CA ASN A 258 -29.53 8.08 1.54
C ASN A 258 -30.72 8.95 1.10
N ASP A 259 -31.83 8.86 1.84
CA ASP A 259 -33.08 9.56 1.54
C ASP A 259 -33.44 10.66 2.57
N TRP A 260 -32.68 10.80 3.65
CA TRP A 260 -32.96 11.78 4.72
C TRP A 260 -32.54 13.22 4.39
N THR A 261 -31.77 13.44 3.33
CA THR A 261 -31.28 14.76 2.95
C THR A 261 -32.19 15.43 1.92
N GLU A 262 -32.37 16.77 2.04
CA GLU A 262 -33.07 17.58 1.03
C GLU A 262 -32.28 17.73 -0.28
N GLN A 263 -30.99 17.34 -0.28
CA GLN A 263 -30.13 17.38 -1.47
C GLN A 263 -30.27 16.10 -2.27
N ASN A 264 -30.26 16.22 -3.58
CA ASN A 264 -30.24 15.05 -4.45
C ASN A 264 -28.79 14.55 -4.62
N PRO A 265 -28.57 13.22 -4.53
CA PRO A 265 -27.29 12.66 -4.87
C PRO A 265 -26.97 12.87 -6.34
N PRO A 266 -25.68 12.92 -6.74
CA PRO A 266 -25.30 12.94 -8.15
C PRO A 266 -25.88 11.72 -8.88
N ASP A 267 -26.41 11.92 -10.11
CA ASP A 267 -26.97 10.82 -10.93
C ASP A 267 -26.02 9.64 -11.08
N ALA A 268 -24.72 9.92 -11.16
CA ALA A 268 -23.66 8.91 -11.26
C ALA A 268 -23.49 8.06 -9.99
N VAL A 269 -24.13 8.46 -8.88
CA VAL A 269 -24.19 7.71 -7.62
C VAL A 269 -25.58 7.08 -7.48
N ALA A 270 -26.65 7.85 -7.69
CA ALA A 270 -28.02 7.40 -7.57
C ALA A 270 -28.40 6.23 -8.49
N SER A 271 -27.77 6.18 -9.68
CA SER A 271 -28.03 5.11 -10.65
C SER A 271 -27.66 3.69 -10.18
N PHE A 272 -26.98 3.56 -9.06
CA PHE A 272 -26.59 2.26 -8.49
C PHE A 272 -27.49 1.81 -7.32
N GLU A 273 -28.49 2.59 -6.95
CA GLU A 273 -29.45 2.18 -5.91
C GLU A 273 -30.06 0.81 -6.23
N GLY A 274 -30.10 -0.07 -5.22
CA GLY A 274 -30.65 -1.41 -5.34
C GLY A 274 -29.81 -2.39 -6.15
N THR A 275 -28.60 -2.01 -6.61
CA THR A 275 -27.72 -2.93 -7.33
C THR A 275 -26.83 -3.73 -6.36
N GLU A 276 -26.59 -5.01 -6.66
CA GLU A 276 -25.64 -5.82 -5.92
C GLU A 276 -24.21 -5.38 -6.22
N ILE A 277 -23.35 -5.30 -5.19
CA ILE A 277 -21.93 -4.98 -5.38
C ILE A 277 -21.12 -6.19 -5.89
N LYS A 278 -19.97 -5.92 -6.50
CA LYS A 278 -18.97 -6.96 -6.76
C LYS A 278 -18.44 -7.50 -5.42
N LEU A 279 -18.52 -8.81 -5.21
CA LEU A 279 -17.95 -9.48 -4.04
C LEU A 279 -16.45 -9.77 -4.24
N PRO A 280 -15.68 -9.98 -3.15
CA PRO A 280 -14.27 -10.32 -3.23
C PRO A 280 -14.05 -11.71 -3.84
N LEU A 281 -12.81 -11.97 -4.30
CA LEU A 281 -12.41 -13.27 -4.84
C LEU A 281 -12.57 -14.43 -3.85
N ASP A 282 -12.28 -14.16 -2.59
CA ASP A 282 -12.37 -15.12 -1.48
C ASP A 282 -13.67 -14.86 -0.70
N ALA A 283 -14.57 -15.84 -0.70
CA ALA A 283 -15.85 -15.73 -0.02
C ALA A 283 -15.71 -15.50 1.50
N ASP A 284 -14.59 -15.91 2.10
CA ASP A 284 -14.32 -15.66 3.53
C ASP A 284 -13.90 -14.21 3.81
N LYS A 285 -13.70 -13.41 2.76
CA LYS A 285 -13.26 -12.00 2.85
C LYS A 285 -14.38 -11.00 2.57
N VAL A 286 -15.62 -11.44 2.43
CA VAL A 286 -16.78 -10.53 2.26
C VAL A 286 -16.85 -9.52 3.40
N PRO A 287 -17.34 -8.30 3.15
CA PRO A 287 -17.55 -7.29 4.17
C PRO A 287 -18.34 -7.85 5.37
N HIS A 288 -17.87 -7.51 6.56
CA HIS A 288 -18.53 -8.04 7.78
C HIS A 288 -19.87 -7.34 8.00
N PRO A 289 -21.01 -8.06 8.25
CA PRO A 289 -22.32 -7.46 8.41
C PRO A 289 -22.37 -6.36 9.50
N LYS A 290 -21.66 -6.56 10.62
CA LYS A 290 -21.55 -5.53 11.67
C LYS A 290 -20.76 -4.28 11.26
N ALA A 291 -19.82 -4.40 10.33
CA ALA A 291 -19.15 -3.22 9.77
C ALA A 291 -20.12 -2.44 8.89
N LEU A 292 -20.88 -3.14 8.05
CA LEU A 292 -21.93 -2.53 7.22
C LEU A 292 -23.01 -1.86 8.07
N GLN A 293 -23.46 -2.54 9.14
CA GLN A 293 -24.40 -1.98 10.09
C GLN A 293 -23.86 -0.71 10.76
N ALA A 294 -22.61 -0.72 11.24
CA ALA A 294 -22.00 0.46 11.86
C ALA A 294 -21.92 1.65 10.88
N HIS A 295 -21.63 1.39 9.61
CA HIS A 295 -21.63 2.44 8.58
C HIS A 295 -23.04 3.00 8.35
N ARG A 296 -24.08 2.15 8.27
CA ARG A 296 -25.47 2.59 8.14
C ARG A 296 -25.90 3.44 9.34
N GLU A 297 -25.63 2.97 10.55
CA GLU A 297 -25.97 3.70 11.80
C GLU A 297 -25.28 5.06 11.85
N ARG A 298 -23.98 5.12 11.47
CA ARG A 298 -23.23 6.37 11.41
C ARG A 298 -23.87 7.41 10.51
N HIS A 299 -24.40 6.99 9.37
CA HIS A 299 -24.91 7.87 8.32
C HIS A 299 -26.43 7.97 8.30
N GLY A 300 -27.13 7.40 9.29
CA GLY A 300 -28.57 7.53 9.47
C GLY A 300 -29.40 6.77 8.43
N PHE A 301 -28.87 5.71 7.84
CA PHE A 301 -29.68 4.80 7.03
C PHE A 301 -30.60 4.00 7.94
N ASP A 302 -31.88 3.91 7.55
CA ASP A 302 -32.82 3.06 8.25
C ASP A 302 -32.38 1.59 8.20
N SER A 303 -32.44 0.92 9.34
CA SER A 303 -32.02 -0.46 9.54
C SER A 303 -33.05 -1.47 9.06
#